data_64b484494799f449e567537f254b12c3
#
_entry.id   64b484494799f449e567537f254b12c3
#
_cell.length_a   1.000
_cell.length_b   1.000
_cell.length_c   1.000
_cell.angle_alpha   90.00
_cell.angle_beta   90.00
_cell.angle_gamma   90.00
#
_symmetry.space_group_name_H-M   'P 1'
#
loop_
_entity.id
_entity.type
_entity.pdbx_description
1 polymer ?
#
loop_
_entity_poly.entity_id
_entity_poly.type
_entity_poly.pdbx_seq_one_letter_code
_entity_poly.pdbx_strand_id
1 'polypeptide(L)'
;SEMCIRDRGYAMGINAGAEMTTFEMRFIALRCKDTIAPTGTIAQGVGAKQVNSLGEIYENKYGLTTSQRVYGTVRENIEGRGPCYLRTEGITPEQDDSLKRAYLNMAPSQTLKWLESGKNPSEQNVEIEGTEPYIVGGHTASGYWVDNDRESTIRGLFAAGDVAGGCPQ
;
A
#
# COMPACT_ATOMS: atom_id res chain seq x y z
N SER A 1 1.34 15.94 -8.22
CA SER A 1 1.27 14.63 -7.59
C SER A 1 0.24 14.64 -6.46
N GLU A 2 -0.30 13.49 -6.12
CA GLU A 2 -1.39 13.30 -5.14
C GLU A 2 -1.05 13.82 -3.73
N MET A 3 0.21 13.79 -3.32
CA MET A 3 0.64 14.33 -2.03
C MET A 3 0.33 15.82 -1.88
N CYS A 4 0.60 16.61 -2.91
CA CYS A 4 0.33 18.05 -2.85
C CYS A 4 -1.16 18.40 -2.78
N ILE A 5 -2.02 17.53 -3.29
CA ILE A 5 -3.48 17.71 -3.23
C ILE A 5 -3.98 17.44 -1.80
N ARG A 6 -3.50 16.40 -1.15
CA ARG A 6 -3.85 16.07 0.24
C ARG A 6 -3.36 17.15 1.21
N ASP A 7 -2.13 17.57 1.09
CA ASP A 7 -1.54 18.60 1.96
C ASP A 7 -2.33 19.90 1.87
N ARG A 8 -2.77 20.28 0.68
CA ARG A 8 -3.66 21.45 0.52
C ARG A 8 -5.03 21.23 1.17
N GLY A 9 -5.61 20.04 1.04
CA GLY A 9 -6.87 19.69 1.68
C GLY A 9 -6.78 19.83 3.20
N TYR A 10 -5.74 19.31 3.82
CA TYR A 10 -5.51 19.48 5.26
C TYR A 10 -5.30 20.95 5.64
N ALA A 11 -4.45 21.65 4.91
CA ALA A 11 -4.18 23.07 5.17
C ALA A 11 -5.45 23.93 5.08
N MET A 12 -6.33 23.65 4.13
CA MET A 12 -7.62 24.35 4.01
C MET A 12 -8.48 24.16 5.24
N GLY A 13 -8.61 22.92 5.72
CA GLY A 13 -9.40 22.63 6.92
C GLY A 13 -8.81 23.23 8.18
N ILE A 14 -7.49 23.12 8.37
CA ILE A 14 -6.78 23.70 9.51
C ILE A 14 -6.95 25.23 9.51
N ASN A 15 -6.77 25.89 8.38
CA ASN A 15 -6.94 27.34 8.25
C ASN A 15 -8.39 27.78 8.48
N ALA A 16 -9.35 26.93 8.14
CA ALA A 16 -10.77 27.18 8.43
C ALA A 16 -11.14 26.92 9.89
N GLY A 17 -10.26 26.29 10.68
CA GLY A 17 -10.49 25.93 12.08
C GLY A 17 -11.18 24.59 12.28
N ALA A 18 -11.18 23.69 11.28
CA ALA A 18 -11.69 22.35 11.43
C ALA A 18 -10.75 21.51 12.31
N GLU A 19 -11.34 20.70 13.19
CA GLU A 19 -10.59 19.74 13.98
C GLU A 19 -10.09 18.59 13.11
N MET A 20 -8.87 18.12 13.43
CA MET A 20 -8.22 17.03 12.76
C MET A 20 -8.02 15.85 13.71
N THR A 21 -7.88 14.65 13.15
CA THR A 21 -7.70 13.43 13.94
C THR A 21 -6.61 12.54 13.37
N THR A 22 -6.02 11.72 14.23
CA THR A 22 -5.11 10.61 13.91
C THR A 22 -3.84 11.00 13.12
N PHE A 23 -3.35 12.23 13.24
CA PHE A 23 -2.10 12.66 12.58
C PHE A 23 -0.86 11.91 13.09
N GLU A 24 -0.93 11.31 14.28
CA GLU A 24 0.09 10.45 14.87
C GLU A 24 0.12 9.04 14.24
N MET A 25 -0.95 8.65 13.54
CA MET A 25 -1.07 7.35 12.92
C MET A 25 -0.54 7.38 11.48
N ARG A 26 0.55 6.67 11.24
CA ARG A 26 1.06 6.45 9.88
C ARG A 26 0.88 4.99 9.50
N PHE A 27 0.28 4.78 8.35
CA PHE A 27 0.16 3.46 7.77
C PHE A 27 1.30 3.22 6.78
N ILE A 28 2.09 2.20 7.03
CA ILE A 28 3.15 1.76 6.11
C ILE A 28 2.60 0.57 5.33
N ALA A 29 2.22 0.80 4.08
CA ALA A 29 1.78 -0.29 3.21
C ALA A 29 2.98 -1.14 2.78
N LEU A 30 2.73 -2.42 2.53
CA LEU A 30 3.72 -3.27 1.85
C LEU A 30 4.01 -2.71 0.46
N ARG A 31 5.27 -2.72 0.09
CA ARG A 31 5.75 -2.28 -1.22
C ARG A 31 6.68 -3.32 -1.83
N CYS A 32 6.86 -3.25 -3.13
CA CYS A 32 7.93 -3.99 -3.80
C CYS A 32 9.27 -3.43 -3.32
N LYS A 33 10.18 -4.30 -2.95
CA LYS A 33 11.49 -3.93 -2.37
C LYS A 33 12.22 -2.89 -3.22
N ASP A 34 12.84 -1.93 -2.56
CA ASP A 34 13.60 -0.82 -3.14
C ASP A 34 12.76 0.08 -4.08
N THR A 35 11.45 0.05 -3.95
CA THR A 35 10.53 0.89 -4.72
C THR A 35 9.44 1.47 -3.83
N ILE A 36 8.64 2.39 -4.38
CA ILE A 36 7.40 2.86 -3.75
C ILE A 36 6.17 2.13 -4.28
N ALA A 37 6.37 1.08 -5.07
CA ALA A 37 5.29 0.37 -5.75
C ALA A 37 4.45 -0.44 -4.76
N PRO A 38 3.15 -0.18 -4.62
CA PRO A 38 2.28 -0.90 -3.70
C PRO A 38 2.08 -2.35 -4.13
N THR A 39 1.95 -3.24 -3.17
CA THR A 39 1.80 -4.68 -3.41
C THR A 39 0.35 -5.14 -3.51
N GLY A 40 -0.57 -4.37 -2.92
CA GLY A 40 -1.91 -4.86 -2.63
C GLY A 40 -2.78 -5.15 -3.85
N THR A 41 -3.40 -4.13 -4.40
CA THR A 41 -4.50 -4.29 -5.36
C THR A 41 -4.05 -4.86 -6.70
N ILE A 42 -2.88 -4.44 -7.20
CA ILE A 42 -2.41 -4.81 -8.55
C ILE A 42 -1.94 -6.27 -8.58
N ALA A 43 -1.06 -6.64 -7.65
CA ALA A 43 -0.56 -8.01 -7.61
C ALA A 43 -1.67 -9.02 -7.31
N GLN A 44 -2.65 -8.64 -6.48
CA GLN A 44 -3.84 -9.46 -6.24
C GLN A 44 -4.73 -9.59 -7.47
N GLY A 45 -4.77 -8.58 -8.33
CA GLY A 45 -5.51 -8.63 -9.59
C GLY A 45 -5.03 -9.73 -10.54
N VAL A 46 -3.76 -10.13 -10.46
CA VAL A 46 -3.20 -11.28 -11.18
C VAL A 46 -3.15 -12.56 -10.33
N GLY A 47 -3.78 -12.56 -9.15
CA GLY A 47 -3.84 -13.72 -8.27
C GLY A 47 -2.55 -14.00 -7.48
N ALA A 48 -1.62 -13.04 -7.42
CA ALA A 48 -0.37 -13.19 -6.67
C ALA A 48 -0.64 -13.31 -5.17
N LYS A 49 -0.05 -14.32 -4.55
CA LYS A 49 -0.14 -14.60 -3.10
C LYS A 49 1.14 -14.19 -2.40
N GLN A 50 1.01 -13.79 -1.13
CA GLN A 50 2.17 -13.54 -0.29
C GLN A 50 2.76 -14.86 0.20
N VAL A 51 4.05 -15.06 -0.07
CA VAL A 51 4.79 -16.23 0.34
C VAL A 51 6.06 -15.85 1.10
N ASN A 52 6.49 -16.70 2.01
CA ASN A 52 7.76 -16.55 2.72
C ASN A 52 8.93 -17.13 1.89
N SER A 53 10.14 -17.10 2.43
CA SER A 53 11.34 -17.63 1.77
C SER A 53 11.29 -19.15 1.54
N LEU A 54 10.42 -19.86 2.24
CA LEU A 54 10.18 -21.29 2.07
C LEU A 54 9.13 -21.61 1.00
N GLY A 55 8.54 -20.59 0.37
CA GLY A 55 7.47 -20.73 -0.61
C GLY A 55 6.08 -20.98 -0.01
N GLU A 56 5.93 -20.89 1.30
CA GLU A 56 4.66 -21.10 1.99
C GLU A 56 3.78 -19.86 1.90
N ILE A 57 2.50 -20.05 1.57
CA ILE A 57 1.51 -18.97 1.57
C ILE A 57 1.12 -18.68 3.02
N TYR A 58 1.48 -17.50 3.53
CA TYR A 58 1.22 -17.13 4.92
C TYR A 58 0.02 -16.19 5.12
N GLU A 59 -0.48 -15.57 4.06
CA GLU A 59 -1.57 -14.59 4.19
C GLU A 59 -2.83 -15.16 4.84
N ASN A 60 -3.15 -16.45 4.61
CA ASN A 60 -4.29 -17.11 5.23
C ASN A 60 -4.13 -17.31 6.76
N LYS A 61 -2.89 -17.36 7.24
CA LYS A 61 -2.57 -17.53 8.66
C LYS A 61 -2.85 -16.27 9.47
N TYR A 62 -2.61 -15.10 8.88
CA TYR A 62 -2.67 -13.82 9.58
C TYR A 62 -3.91 -12.99 9.19
N GLY A 63 -4.53 -13.26 8.05
CA GLY A 63 -5.68 -12.59 7.51
C GLY A 63 -5.38 -11.79 6.24
N LEU A 64 -6.45 -11.30 5.60
CA LEU A 64 -6.41 -10.74 4.25
C LEU A 64 -6.56 -9.21 4.21
N THR A 65 -6.82 -8.56 5.35
CA THR A 65 -6.85 -7.10 5.38
C THR A 65 -5.45 -6.52 5.19
N THR A 66 -5.35 -5.30 4.75
CA THR A 66 -4.06 -4.64 4.49
C THR A 66 -3.16 -4.66 5.73
N SER A 67 -3.69 -4.33 6.90
CA SER A 67 -2.94 -4.35 8.16
C SER A 67 -2.49 -5.75 8.56
N GLN A 68 -3.34 -6.76 8.36
CA GLN A 68 -3.00 -8.17 8.65
C GLN A 68 -1.90 -8.69 7.72
N ARG A 69 -1.91 -8.27 6.46
CA ARG A 69 -0.85 -8.62 5.49
C ARG A 69 0.50 -8.01 5.87
N VAL A 70 0.51 -6.75 6.30
CA VAL A 70 1.72 -6.11 6.84
C VAL A 70 2.19 -6.85 8.08
N TYR A 71 1.30 -7.10 9.03
CA TYR A 71 1.61 -7.82 10.27
C TYR A 71 2.19 -9.22 9.97
N GLY A 72 1.56 -9.96 9.04
CA GLY A 72 2.05 -11.28 8.63
C GLY A 72 3.47 -11.24 8.07
N THR A 73 3.76 -10.26 7.21
CA THR A 73 5.11 -10.08 6.65
C THR A 73 6.14 -9.77 7.74
N VAL A 74 5.80 -8.89 8.69
CA VAL A 74 6.66 -8.59 9.85
C VAL A 74 6.91 -9.86 10.67
N ARG A 75 5.87 -10.63 10.94
CA ARG A 75 6.00 -11.87 11.73
C ARG A 75 6.88 -12.91 11.03
N GLU A 76 6.69 -13.13 9.74
CA GLU A 76 7.52 -14.07 8.97
C GLU A 76 9.00 -13.65 8.97
N ASN A 77 9.28 -12.34 8.86
CA ASN A 77 10.65 -11.82 8.95
C ASN A 77 11.26 -12.01 10.33
N ILE A 78 10.54 -11.71 11.42
CA ILE A 78 11.01 -11.86 12.81
C ILE A 78 11.27 -13.35 13.13
N GLU A 79 10.43 -14.24 12.61
CA GLU A 79 10.55 -15.68 12.83
C GLU A 79 11.61 -16.35 11.93
N GLY A 80 12.36 -15.56 11.16
CA GLY A 80 13.47 -16.03 10.31
C GLY A 80 13.02 -16.72 9.02
N ARG A 81 11.76 -16.55 8.61
CA ARG A 81 11.23 -17.07 7.35
C ARG A 81 11.15 -16.02 6.24
N GLY A 82 11.71 -14.83 6.47
CA GLY A 82 11.91 -13.82 5.44
C GLY A 82 13.14 -14.15 4.55
N PRO A 83 13.33 -13.43 3.45
CA PRO A 83 12.44 -12.38 2.94
C PRO A 83 11.11 -12.93 2.39
N CYS A 84 10.11 -12.05 2.33
CA CYS A 84 8.79 -12.42 1.80
C CYS A 84 8.63 -11.92 0.37
N TYR A 85 7.75 -12.58 -0.38
CA TYR A 85 7.55 -12.31 -1.80
C TYR A 85 6.07 -12.26 -2.16
N LEU A 86 5.75 -11.58 -3.27
CA LEU A 86 4.56 -11.83 -4.06
C LEU A 86 4.87 -12.95 -5.03
N ARG A 87 4.08 -14.01 -5.00
CA ARG A 87 4.21 -15.15 -5.90
C ARG A 87 3.65 -14.80 -7.27
N THR A 88 4.50 -14.24 -8.11
CA THR A 88 4.18 -13.89 -9.50
C THR A 88 4.72 -14.91 -10.49
N GLU A 89 5.65 -15.75 -10.07
CA GLU A 89 6.18 -16.83 -10.89
C GLU A 89 5.08 -17.76 -11.38
N GLY A 90 5.06 -18.03 -12.68
CA GLY A 90 4.07 -18.91 -13.32
C GLY A 90 2.75 -18.23 -13.72
N ILE A 91 2.62 -16.90 -13.60
CA ILE A 91 1.46 -16.18 -14.17
C ILE A 91 1.51 -16.25 -15.71
N THR A 92 0.35 -16.08 -16.34
CA THR A 92 0.28 -16.14 -17.81
C THR A 92 0.97 -14.93 -18.47
N PRO A 93 1.37 -15.03 -19.75
CA PRO A 93 1.96 -13.89 -20.47
C PRO A 93 1.03 -12.66 -20.48
N GLU A 94 -0.27 -12.86 -20.57
CA GLU A 94 -1.27 -11.79 -20.55
C GLU A 94 -1.31 -11.10 -19.17
N GLN A 95 -1.24 -11.89 -18.09
CA GLN A 95 -1.16 -11.38 -16.72
C GLN A 95 0.16 -10.65 -16.49
N ASP A 96 1.28 -11.16 -17.02
CA ASP A 96 2.59 -10.53 -16.95
C ASP A 96 2.59 -9.14 -17.60
N ASP A 97 2.06 -9.03 -18.82
CA ASP A 97 1.94 -7.77 -19.54
C ASP A 97 1.00 -6.79 -18.83
N SER A 98 -0.15 -7.28 -18.35
CA SER A 98 -1.10 -6.49 -17.57
C SER A 98 -0.47 -5.93 -16.30
N LEU A 99 0.29 -6.75 -15.57
CA LEU A 99 0.97 -6.35 -14.35
C LEU A 99 2.03 -5.27 -14.62
N LYS A 100 2.84 -5.43 -15.66
CA LYS A 100 3.84 -4.43 -16.06
C LYS A 100 3.21 -3.11 -16.44
N ARG A 101 2.12 -3.12 -17.22
CA ARG A 101 1.38 -1.90 -17.60
C ARG A 101 0.77 -1.21 -16.40
N ALA A 102 0.18 -1.97 -15.48
CA ALA A 102 -0.40 -1.42 -14.26
C ALA A 102 0.65 -0.71 -13.41
N TYR A 103 1.81 -1.35 -13.19
CA TYR A 103 2.90 -0.71 -12.45
C TYR A 103 3.54 0.45 -13.22
N LEU A 104 3.62 0.39 -14.55
CA LEU A 104 4.10 1.52 -15.34
C LEU A 104 3.26 2.79 -15.10
N ASN A 105 1.95 2.63 -14.96
CA ASN A 105 1.03 3.74 -14.71
C ASN A 105 1.02 4.22 -13.26
N MET A 106 1.17 3.31 -12.29
CA MET A 106 1.02 3.62 -10.86
C MET A 106 2.36 3.91 -10.18
N ALA A 107 3.37 3.10 -10.44
CA ALA A 107 4.68 3.17 -9.81
C ALA A 107 5.76 2.65 -10.77
N PRO A 108 6.18 3.47 -11.75
CA PRO A 108 7.07 3.05 -12.85
C PRO A 108 8.41 2.48 -12.38
N SER A 109 8.86 2.80 -11.16
CA SER A 109 10.10 2.27 -10.59
C SER A 109 10.15 0.74 -10.57
N GLN A 110 9.03 0.06 -10.33
CA GLN A 110 8.99 -1.40 -10.37
C GLN A 110 9.11 -1.94 -11.80
N THR A 111 8.48 -1.30 -12.76
CA THR A 111 8.62 -1.68 -14.17
C THR A 111 10.04 -1.48 -14.67
N LEU A 112 10.69 -0.38 -14.29
CA LEU A 112 12.10 -0.14 -14.60
C LEU A 112 13.00 -1.21 -13.99
N LYS A 113 12.75 -1.63 -12.76
CA LYS A 113 13.50 -2.70 -12.09
C LYS A 113 13.41 -4.03 -12.87
N TRP A 114 12.25 -4.39 -13.37
CA TRP A 114 12.11 -5.57 -14.25
C TRP A 114 12.88 -5.41 -15.57
N LEU A 115 12.82 -4.25 -16.20
CA LEU A 115 13.55 -3.97 -17.42
C LEU A 115 15.08 -4.04 -17.21
N GLU A 116 15.57 -3.47 -16.12
CA GLU A 116 16.99 -3.47 -15.76
C GLU A 116 17.50 -4.88 -15.41
N SER A 117 16.69 -5.66 -14.70
CA SER A 117 17.06 -7.05 -14.35
C SER A 117 16.96 -8.02 -15.52
N GLY A 118 16.26 -7.65 -16.61
CA GLY A 118 15.96 -8.52 -17.74
C GLY A 118 15.04 -9.70 -17.39
N LYS A 119 14.39 -9.69 -16.20
CA LYS A 119 13.50 -10.75 -15.75
C LYS A 119 12.08 -10.25 -15.68
N ASN A 120 11.16 -11.07 -16.18
CA ASN A 120 9.74 -10.80 -16.12
C ASN A 120 9.12 -11.20 -14.76
N PRO A 121 8.01 -10.59 -14.33
CA PRO A 121 7.29 -11.03 -13.14
C PRO A 121 6.89 -12.51 -13.16
N SER A 122 6.59 -13.06 -14.34
CA SER A 122 6.27 -14.47 -14.54
C SER A 122 7.45 -15.44 -14.33
N GLU A 123 8.67 -14.93 -14.36
CA GLU A 123 9.91 -15.71 -14.23
C GLU A 123 10.50 -15.65 -12.82
N GLN A 124 10.13 -14.66 -12.02
CA GLN A 124 10.65 -14.45 -10.68
C GLN A 124 9.64 -13.79 -9.77
N ASN A 125 9.51 -14.31 -8.56
CA ASN A 125 8.70 -13.68 -7.52
C ASN A 125 9.22 -12.29 -7.15
N VAL A 126 8.31 -11.38 -6.81
CA VAL A 126 8.64 -10.01 -6.44
C VAL A 126 8.85 -9.92 -4.93
N GLU A 127 10.07 -9.61 -4.49
CA GLU A 127 10.37 -9.38 -3.08
C GLU A 127 9.60 -8.16 -2.56
N ILE A 128 9.02 -8.31 -1.37
CA ILE A 128 8.23 -7.28 -0.72
C ILE A 128 8.85 -6.86 0.60
N GLU A 129 8.66 -5.60 0.94
CA GLU A 129 9.08 -5.01 2.20
C GLU A 129 8.02 -4.02 2.70
N GLY A 130 8.17 -3.52 3.89
CA GLY A 130 7.22 -2.61 4.52
C GLY A 130 7.25 -2.75 6.03
N THR A 131 8.38 -3.24 6.54
CA THR A 131 8.60 -3.52 7.96
C THR A 131 9.49 -2.47 8.64
N GLU A 132 10.14 -1.61 7.85
CA GLU A 132 10.97 -0.53 8.36
C GLU A 132 10.14 0.73 8.57
N PRO A 133 10.51 1.58 9.54
CA PRO A 133 9.87 2.88 9.76
C PRO A 133 10.29 3.86 8.64
N TYR A 134 9.88 3.58 7.43
CA TYR A 134 10.19 4.41 6.28
C TYR A 134 9.13 5.50 6.12
N ILE A 135 9.56 6.75 5.98
CA ILE A 135 8.67 7.87 5.66
C ILE A 135 8.36 7.79 4.16
N VAL A 136 7.57 6.84 3.76
CA VAL A 136 6.96 6.85 2.43
C VAL A 136 5.58 7.46 2.58
N GLY A 137 5.24 8.40 1.72
CA GLY A 137 3.90 8.95 1.64
C GLY A 137 2.90 7.84 1.36
N GLY A 138 2.46 7.20 2.42
CA GLY A 138 1.42 6.17 2.39
C GLY A 138 0.09 6.74 2.83
N HIS A 139 -0.92 5.92 2.77
CA HIS A 139 -2.22 6.24 3.33
C HIS A 139 -2.07 6.51 4.83
N THR A 140 -2.70 7.57 5.31
CA THR A 140 -2.81 7.85 6.72
C THR A 140 -4.29 7.75 7.09
N ALA A 141 -4.59 7.25 8.27
CA ALA A 141 -5.95 7.36 8.81
C ALA A 141 -6.26 8.78 9.30
N SER A 142 -5.33 9.71 9.09
CA SER A 142 -5.41 11.10 9.52
C SER A 142 -6.24 11.96 8.57
N GLY A 143 -6.89 12.95 9.11
CA GLY A 143 -7.68 13.89 8.33
C GLY A 143 -8.66 14.67 9.20
N TYR A 144 -9.67 15.22 8.56
CA TYR A 144 -10.73 15.94 9.26
C TYR A 144 -11.48 15.01 10.23
N TRP A 145 -11.73 15.48 11.43
CA TRP A 145 -12.70 14.82 12.30
C TRP A 145 -14.08 15.03 11.67
N VAL A 146 -14.70 13.93 11.26
CA VAL A 146 -16.00 13.93 10.60
C VAL A 146 -16.99 13.02 11.33
N ASP A 147 -18.25 13.37 11.24
CA ASP A 147 -19.36 12.52 11.70
C ASP A 147 -19.73 11.45 10.64
N ASN A 148 -20.83 10.73 10.88
CA ASN A 148 -21.30 9.69 9.99
C ASN A 148 -21.79 10.21 8.62
N ASP A 149 -22.17 11.48 8.55
CA ASP A 149 -22.61 12.17 7.34
C ASP A 149 -21.44 12.84 6.61
N ARG A 150 -20.21 12.68 7.14
CA ARG A 150 -18.97 13.27 6.64
C ARG A 150 -18.89 14.78 6.81
N GLU A 151 -19.71 15.35 7.66
CA GLU A 151 -19.58 16.75 8.06
C GLU A 151 -18.44 16.91 9.07
N SER A 152 -17.60 17.91 8.87
CA SER A 152 -16.51 18.27 9.78
C SER A 152 -17.05 18.99 11.03
N THR A 153 -16.16 19.38 11.92
CA THR A 153 -16.51 20.23 13.07
C THR A 153 -16.96 21.65 12.66
N ILE A 154 -16.82 22.00 11.39
CA ILE A 154 -17.35 23.23 10.82
C ILE A 154 -18.61 22.90 10.03
N ARG A 155 -19.73 23.48 10.44
CA ARG A 155 -21.02 23.28 9.79
C ARG A 155 -20.98 23.65 8.31
N GLY A 156 -21.44 22.73 7.45
CA GLY A 156 -21.46 22.89 6.00
C GLY A 156 -20.15 22.55 5.32
N LEU A 157 -19.12 22.16 6.07
CA LEU A 157 -17.85 21.68 5.51
C LEU A 157 -17.78 20.16 5.61
N PHE A 158 -17.82 19.49 4.47
CA PHE A 158 -17.77 18.05 4.36
C PHE A 158 -16.42 17.59 3.84
N ALA A 159 -15.92 16.45 4.33
CA ALA A 159 -14.69 15.84 3.88
C ALA A 159 -14.94 14.45 3.31
N ALA A 160 -14.43 14.20 2.11
CA ALA A 160 -14.54 12.92 1.43
C ALA A 160 -13.18 12.45 0.89
N GLY A 161 -12.99 11.14 0.85
CA GLY A 161 -11.73 10.54 0.43
C GLY A 161 -10.63 10.66 1.49
N ASP A 162 -9.40 10.71 1.05
CA ASP A 162 -8.20 10.67 1.90
C ASP A 162 -8.05 11.83 2.91
N VAL A 163 -8.83 12.90 2.76
CA VAL A 163 -8.82 14.02 3.73
C VAL A 163 -9.74 13.79 4.91
N ALA A 164 -10.65 12.81 4.84
CA ALA A 164 -11.51 12.42 5.95
C ALA A 164 -10.74 11.46 6.87
N GLY A 165 -10.56 11.84 8.11
CA GLY A 165 -9.89 11.02 9.12
C GLY A 165 -10.75 9.87 9.63
N GLY A 166 -10.09 8.86 10.21
CA GLY A 166 -10.76 7.75 10.89
C GLY A 166 -11.43 6.71 9.97
N CYS A 167 -11.15 6.74 8.66
CA CYS A 167 -11.63 5.68 7.78
C CYS A 167 -10.85 4.38 8.04
N PRO A 168 -11.52 3.29 8.43
CA PRO A 168 -10.88 1.98 8.47
C PRO A 168 -10.48 1.55 7.06
N GLN A 169 -9.26 1.12 6.90
CA GLN A 169 -8.73 0.52 5.67
C GLN A 169 -8.84 -1.01 5.71
#